data_9f74c82b4d3b7724372f8027aaeaa3fc
#
_entry.id   9f74c82b4d3b7724372f8027aaeaa3fc
#
_cell.length_a   1.000
_cell.length_b   1.000
_cell.length_c   1.000
_cell.angle_alpha   90.00
_cell.angle_beta   90.00
_cell.angle_gamma   90.00
#
_symmetry.space_group_name_H-M   'P 1'
#
loop_
_entity.id
_entity.type
_entity.pdbx_description
1 polymer ?
#
loop_
_entity_poly.entity_id
_entity_poly.type
_entity_poly.pdbx_seq_one_letter_code
_entity_poly.pdbx_strand_id
1 'polypeptide(L)'
;MRKEHIVIVAFVILLVGVSLAWIVSSQLREKRWVSVVMFRGEDYAQNNNYRLTTGNFTISGSEWRIRWQCQRLGNGSYLEIMVLDADNDSFVKEIVPRYYLKDVSYLEGPGRFYLKIGVVGQVNWTIYVEECK
;
A
#
# COMPACT_ATOMS: atom_id res chain seq x y z
N MET A 1 56.86 15.00 -3.82
CA MET A 1 55.82 14.09 -3.34
C MET A 1 56.35 12.66 -3.42
N ARG A 2 56.38 11.96 -2.31
CA ARG A 2 56.81 10.56 -2.29
C ARG A 2 55.79 9.68 -2.98
N LYS A 3 56.22 8.69 -3.75
CA LYS A 3 55.33 7.76 -4.48
C LYS A 3 54.33 7.05 -3.54
N GLU A 4 54.70 6.82 -2.30
CA GLU A 4 53.86 6.19 -1.25
C GLU A 4 52.64 7.02 -0.93
N HIS A 5 52.70 8.35 -0.87
CA HIS A 5 51.58 9.22 -0.59
C HIS A 5 50.57 9.22 -1.74
N ILE A 6 51.03 9.11 -2.99
CA ILE A 6 50.15 9.05 -4.17
C ILE A 6 49.32 7.76 -4.18
N VAL A 7 49.93 6.64 -3.82
CA VAL A 7 49.25 5.33 -3.75
C VAL A 7 48.18 5.33 -2.67
N ILE A 8 48.46 5.88 -1.47
CA ILE A 8 47.48 5.94 -0.38
C ILE A 8 46.29 6.83 -0.76
N VAL A 9 46.53 7.98 -1.36
CA VAL A 9 45.44 8.89 -1.79
C VAL A 9 44.57 8.24 -2.85
N ALA A 10 45.16 7.56 -3.83
CA ALA A 10 44.42 6.85 -4.87
C ALA A 10 43.56 5.74 -4.32
N PHE A 11 44.06 4.99 -3.33
CA PHE A 11 43.33 3.90 -2.68
C PHE A 11 42.11 4.41 -1.85
N VAL A 12 42.28 5.52 -1.12
CA VAL A 12 41.20 6.15 -0.37
C VAL A 12 40.09 6.66 -1.29
N ILE A 13 40.45 7.29 -2.42
CA ILE A 13 39.46 7.77 -3.41
C ILE A 13 38.68 6.60 -4.01
N LEU A 14 39.32 5.48 -4.30
CA LEU A 14 38.67 4.28 -4.83
C LEU A 14 37.66 3.69 -3.83
N LEU A 15 38.02 3.57 -2.54
CA LEU A 15 37.14 3.05 -1.50
C LEU A 15 35.92 3.94 -1.28
N VAL A 16 36.09 5.25 -1.25
CA VAL A 16 34.99 6.21 -1.11
C VAL A 16 34.06 6.13 -2.32
N GLY A 17 34.60 6.05 -3.54
CA GLY A 17 33.82 5.92 -4.77
C GLY A 17 32.97 4.65 -4.80
N VAL A 18 33.51 3.51 -4.39
CA VAL A 18 32.75 2.24 -4.32
C VAL A 18 31.65 2.31 -3.26
N SER A 19 31.91 2.89 -2.10
CA SER A 19 30.91 3.04 -1.03
C SER A 19 29.76 3.94 -1.45
N LEU A 20 30.02 5.06 -2.12
CA LEU A 20 29.00 5.96 -2.64
C LEU A 20 28.16 5.30 -3.74
N ALA A 21 28.77 4.58 -4.66
CA ALA A 21 28.07 3.87 -5.71
C ALA A 21 27.11 2.80 -5.15
N TRP A 22 27.50 2.12 -4.08
CA TRP A 22 26.66 1.12 -3.43
C TRP A 22 25.45 1.77 -2.72
N ILE A 23 25.64 2.88 -2.02
CA ILE A 23 24.58 3.62 -1.35
C ILE A 23 23.57 4.15 -2.38
N VAL A 24 24.04 4.75 -3.48
CA VAL A 24 23.19 5.26 -4.56
C VAL A 24 22.38 4.14 -5.21
N SER A 25 22.99 2.99 -5.51
CA SER A 25 22.28 1.87 -6.12
C SER A 25 21.25 1.24 -5.19
N SER A 26 21.49 1.21 -3.88
CA SER A 26 20.50 0.72 -2.90
C SER A 26 19.31 1.66 -2.73
N GLN A 27 19.52 2.98 -2.85
CA GLN A 27 18.45 3.98 -2.78
C GLN A 27 17.61 4.06 -4.07
N LEU A 28 18.17 3.68 -5.21
CA LEU A 28 17.49 3.69 -6.51
C LEU A 28 16.66 2.43 -6.77
N ARG A 29 16.63 1.46 -5.85
CA ARG A 29 15.69 0.34 -5.94
C ARG A 29 14.27 0.86 -5.72
N GLU A 30 13.57 1.13 -6.81
CA GLU A 30 12.15 1.48 -6.76
C GLU A 30 11.36 0.32 -6.17
N LYS A 31 10.48 0.64 -5.22
CA LYS A 31 9.50 -0.32 -4.69
C LYS A 31 8.57 -0.73 -5.82
N ARG A 32 8.49 -2.01 -6.06
CA ARG A 32 7.59 -2.57 -7.07
C ARG A 32 6.29 -3.01 -6.41
N TRP A 33 5.20 -2.39 -6.79
CA TRP A 33 3.87 -2.73 -6.32
C TRP A 33 3.18 -3.69 -7.29
N VAL A 34 2.69 -4.79 -6.75
CA VAL A 34 2.05 -5.87 -7.51
C VAL A 34 0.62 -6.01 -7.01
N SER A 35 -0.32 -6.11 -7.93
CA SER A 35 -1.73 -6.32 -7.62
C SER A 35 -1.96 -7.68 -6.96
N VAL A 36 -2.68 -7.69 -5.84
CA VAL A 36 -3.13 -8.91 -5.16
C VAL A 36 -4.60 -9.18 -5.50
N VAL A 37 -5.46 -8.21 -5.26
CA VAL A 37 -6.89 -8.29 -5.55
C VAL A 37 -7.48 -6.89 -5.73
N MET A 38 -8.58 -6.81 -6.45
CA MET A 38 -9.35 -5.58 -6.66
C MET A 38 -10.82 -5.83 -6.33
N PHE A 39 -11.42 -4.87 -5.63
CA PHE A 39 -12.85 -4.88 -5.32
C PHE A 39 -13.51 -3.65 -5.94
N ARG A 40 -14.66 -3.85 -6.57
CA ARG A 40 -15.44 -2.79 -7.18
C ARG A 40 -16.83 -2.74 -6.56
N GLY A 41 -17.31 -1.54 -6.28
CA GLY A 41 -18.65 -1.34 -5.74
C GLY A 41 -19.75 -1.87 -6.62
N GLU A 42 -19.60 -1.76 -7.93
CA GLU A 42 -20.58 -2.26 -8.92
C GLU A 42 -20.81 -3.78 -8.85
N ASP A 43 -19.83 -4.55 -8.36
CA ASP A 43 -19.94 -6.01 -8.23
C ASP A 43 -20.79 -6.43 -7.03
N TYR A 44 -21.07 -5.52 -6.09
CA TYR A 44 -21.75 -5.81 -4.83
C TYR A 44 -23.02 -5.02 -4.61
N ALA A 45 -23.12 -3.82 -5.16
CA ALA A 45 -24.11 -2.83 -4.75
C ALA A 45 -25.44 -2.99 -5.44
N GLN A 46 -26.50 -3.14 -4.66
CA GLN A 46 -27.87 -3.03 -5.10
C GLN A 46 -28.64 -1.90 -4.38
N ASN A 47 -28.16 -1.46 -3.23
CA ASN A 47 -28.82 -0.50 -2.33
C ASN A 47 -27.89 0.67 -1.98
N ASN A 48 -28.49 1.78 -1.54
CA ASN A 48 -27.74 2.99 -1.16
C ASN A 48 -26.99 2.87 0.17
N ASN A 49 -27.39 1.95 1.05
CA ASN A 49 -26.75 1.70 2.33
C ASN A 49 -26.51 0.20 2.45
N TYR A 50 -25.24 -0.18 2.55
CA TYR A 50 -24.91 -1.59 2.69
C TYR A 50 -23.57 -1.79 3.38
N ARG A 51 -23.39 -2.99 3.92
CA ARG A 51 -22.11 -3.49 4.41
C ARG A 51 -21.79 -4.80 3.71
N LEU A 52 -20.54 -4.98 3.39
CA LEU A 52 -20.08 -6.24 2.80
C LEU A 52 -18.78 -6.69 3.45
N THR A 53 -18.56 -8.00 3.42
CA THR A 53 -17.32 -8.63 3.84
C THR A 53 -16.71 -9.30 2.62
N THR A 54 -15.46 -8.97 2.31
CA THR A 54 -14.75 -9.56 1.17
C THR A 54 -14.28 -10.98 1.47
N GLY A 55 -13.88 -11.71 0.45
CA GLY A 55 -13.08 -12.91 0.63
C GLY A 55 -11.71 -12.59 1.21
N ASN A 56 -11.05 -13.62 1.74
CA ASN A 56 -9.70 -13.50 2.27
C ASN A 56 -8.69 -13.37 1.12
N PHE A 57 -7.63 -12.60 1.38
CA PHE A 57 -6.48 -12.52 0.49
C PHE A 57 -5.19 -12.66 1.28
N THR A 58 -4.14 -13.13 0.63
CA THR A 58 -2.85 -13.40 1.25
C THR A 58 -1.82 -12.38 0.77
N ILE A 59 -1.12 -11.79 1.71
CA ILE A 59 0.03 -10.91 1.50
C ILE A 59 1.30 -11.70 1.83
N SER A 60 2.20 -11.81 0.89
CA SER A 60 3.50 -12.48 1.08
C SER A 60 4.64 -11.50 1.39
N GLY A 61 4.50 -10.24 1.00
CA GLY A 61 5.48 -9.19 1.25
C GLY A 61 5.39 -8.59 2.65
N SER A 62 6.46 -7.94 3.09
CA SER A 62 6.51 -7.25 4.38
C SER A 62 5.72 -5.95 4.43
N GLU A 63 5.41 -5.39 3.27
CA GLU A 63 4.66 -4.14 3.12
C GLU A 63 3.59 -4.32 2.05
N TRP A 64 2.41 -3.79 2.31
CA TRP A 64 1.32 -3.76 1.36
C TRP A 64 0.53 -2.47 1.51
N ARG A 65 -0.36 -2.21 0.56
CA ARG A 65 -1.17 -1.00 0.57
C ARG A 65 -2.57 -1.24 0.04
N ILE A 66 -3.47 -0.41 0.50
CA ILE A 66 -4.80 -0.26 -0.05
C ILE A 66 -4.83 1.10 -0.75
N ARG A 67 -5.05 1.06 -2.04
CA ARG A 67 -5.27 2.23 -2.86
C ARG A 67 -6.74 2.26 -3.24
N TRP A 68 -7.40 3.36 -2.95
CA TRP A 68 -8.82 3.48 -3.27
C TRP A 68 -9.12 4.70 -4.11
N GLN A 69 -10.21 4.62 -4.82
CA GLN A 69 -10.85 5.76 -5.44
C GLN A 69 -12.35 5.64 -5.24
N CYS A 70 -13.02 6.75 -4.96
CA CYS A 70 -14.44 6.80 -4.77
C CYS A 70 -15.02 8.11 -5.31
N GLN A 71 -16.26 8.03 -5.76
CA GLN A 71 -17.05 9.18 -6.16
C GLN A 71 -18.34 9.18 -5.33
N ARG A 72 -18.56 10.26 -4.58
CA ARG A 72 -19.78 10.45 -3.81
C ARG A 72 -20.84 11.09 -4.70
N LEU A 73 -22.01 10.46 -4.75
CA LEU A 73 -23.11 10.88 -5.62
C LEU A 73 -24.22 11.61 -4.87
N GLY A 74 -24.02 11.96 -3.59
CA GLY A 74 -25.02 12.67 -2.79
C GLY A 74 -24.45 13.22 -1.49
N ASN A 75 -25.21 14.13 -0.88
CA ASN A 75 -24.86 14.68 0.43
C ASN A 75 -24.96 13.59 1.52
N GLY A 76 -23.98 13.55 2.41
CA GLY A 76 -23.92 12.58 3.49
C GLY A 76 -23.47 11.18 3.06
N SER A 77 -23.14 10.97 1.78
CA SER A 77 -22.59 9.70 1.30
C SER A 77 -21.15 9.53 1.80
N TYR A 78 -20.82 8.34 2.26
CA TYR A 78 -19.44 8.01 2.64
C TYR A 78 -19.12 6.53 2.47
N LEU A 79 -17.84 6.25 2.42
CA LEU A 79 -17.24 4.92 2.34
C LEU A 79 -16.40 4.69 3.61
N GLU A 80 -16.47 3.49 4.15
CA GLU A 80 -15.65 3.04 5.27
C GLU A 80 -15.00 1.70 4.90
N ILE A 81 -13.71 1.59 5.13
CA ILE A 81 -12.94 0.37 4.86
C ILE A 81 -12.31 -0.07 6.17
N MET A 82 -12.64 -1.26 6.65
CA MET A 82 -11.99 -1.88 7.80
C MET A 82 -11.14 -3.05 7.33
N VAL A 83 -9.90 -3.09 7.77
CA VAL A 83 -8.97 -4.19 7.52
C VAL A 83 -8.94 -5.10 8.74
N LEU A 84 -9.15 -6.39 8.54
CA LEU A 84 -9.11 -7.40 9.59
C LEU A 84 -8.13 -8.51 9.23
N ASP A 85 -7.52 -9.06 10.28
CA ASP A 85 -6.70 -10.27 10.19
C ASP A 85 -7.62 -11.49 10.01
N ALA A 86 -7.39 -12.29 8.97
CA ALA A 86 -8.24 -13.42 8.66
C ALA A 86 -8.02 -14.63 9.58
N ASP A 87 -6.90 -14.69 10.30
CA ASP A 87 -6.58 -15.82 11.16
C ASP A 87 -7.27 -15.72 12.54
N ASN A 88 -7.53 -14.50 13.03
CA ASN A 88 -8.11 -14.28 14.35
C ASN A 88 -9.25 -13.25 14.38
N ASP A 89 -9.65 -12.70 13.23
CA ASP A 89 -10.67 -11.65 13.09
C ASP A 89 -10.36 -10.35 13.85
N SER A 90 -9.09 -10.14 14.19
CA SER A 90 -8.67 -8.92 14.88
C SER A 90 -8.64 -7.72 13.95
N PHE A 91 -8.99 -6.56 14.51
CA PHE A 91 -8.92 -5.28 13.82
C PHE A 91 -7.46 -4.87 13.54
N VAL A 92 -7.18 -4.47 12.31
CA VAL A 92 -5.86 -4.00 11.88
C VAL A 92 -5.87 -2.50 11.63
N LYS A 93 -6.79 -2.01 10.80
CA LYS A 93 -6.85 -0.60 10.42
C LYS A 93 -8.23 -0.21 9.92
N GLU A 94 -8.61 1.03 10.20
CA GLU A 94 -9.79 1.68 9.64
C GLU A 94 -9.35 2.79 8.68
N ILE A 95 -10.00 2.84 7.53
CA ILE A 95 -9.77 3.85 6.50
C ILE A 95 -11.12 4.48 6.17
N VAL A 96 -11.25 5.77 6.42
CA VAL A 96 -12.46 6.53 6.10
C VAL A 96 -12.11 7.66 5.13
N PRO A 97 -12.37 7.48 3.83
CA PRO A 97 -12.14 8.53 2.83
C PRO A 97 -13.12 9.69 2.99
N ARG A 98 -12.81 10.65 3.84
CA ARG A 98 -13.68 11.81 4.12
C ARG A 98 -13.49 12.97 3.17
N TYR A 99 -12.25 13.27 2.81
CA TYR A 99 -11.88 14.49 2.09
C TYR A 99 -11.31 14.22 0.70
N TYR A 100 -10.81 13.01 0.46
CA TYR A 100 -10.14 12.68 -0.78
C TYR A 100 -10.95 11.66 -1.58
N LEU A 101 -11.06 11.88 -2.89
CA LEU A 101 -11.72 10.95 -3.81
C LEU A 101 -10.82 9.77 -4.16
N LYS A 102 -9.52 9.90 -3.94
CA LYS A 102 -8.53 8.83 -4.11
C LYS A 102 -7.36 9.07 -3.18
N ASP A 103 -6.83 8.00 -2.61
CA ASP A 103 -5.65 8.03 -1.75
C ASP A 103 -5.12 6.60 -1.55
N VAL A 104 -4.09 6.48 -0.75
CA VAL A 104 -3.42 5.23 -0.44
C VAL A 104 -3.14 5.13 1.06
N SER A 105 -3.28 3.92 1.60
CA SER A 105 -2.95 3.60 2.99
C SER A 105 -2.00 2.41 3.02
N TYR A 106 -0.92 2.52 3.78
CA TYR A 106 0.13 1.50 3.87
C TYR A 106 -0.03 0.65 5.12
N LEU A 107 0.24 -0.63 4.98
CA LEU A 107 0.10 -1.63 6.05
C LEU A 107 1.31 -2.57 6.05
N GLU A 108 1.49 -3.26 7.17
CA GLU A 108 2.54 -4.25 7.35
C GLU A 108 2.02 -5.67 7.09
N GLY A 109 2.83 -6.46 6.43
CA GLY A 109 2.62 -7.89 6.21
C GLY A 109 3.80 -8.70 6.77
N PRO A 110 3.89 -10.00 6.46
CA PRO A 110 2.92 -10.78 5.70
C PRO A 110 1.68 -11.17 6.51
N GLY A 111 0.69 -11.77 5.85
CA GLY A 111 -0.47 -12.29 6.54
C GLY A 111 -1.65 -12.56 5.61
N ARG A 112 -2.73 -13.01 6.20
CA ARG A 112 -4.03 -13.17 5.54
C ARG A 112 -4.99 -12.15 6.09
N PHE A 113 -5.69 -11.47 5.21
CA PHE A 113 -6.57 -10.35 5.56
C PHE A 113 -7.89 -10.44 4.81
N TYR A 114 -8.87 -9.70 5.29
CA TYR A 114 -10.11 -9.42 4.57
C TYR A 114 -10.59 -8.02 4.91
N LEU A 115 -11.51 -7.52 4.14
CA LEU A 115 -12.06 -6.18 4.32
C LEU A 115 -13.53 -6.27 4.70
N LYS A 116 -13.95 -5.38 5.59
CA LYS A 116 -15.35 -5.01 5.77
C LYS A 116 -15.55 -3.62 5.21
N ILE A 117 -16.47 -3.49 4.29
CA ILE A 117 -16.72 -2.24 3.59
C ILE A 117 -18.13 -1.78 3.90
N GLY A 118 -18.24 -0.59 4.47
CA GLY A 118 -19.51 0.08 4.75
C GLY A 118 -19.74 1.21 3.77
N VAL A 119 -20.92 1.29 3.22
CA VAL A 119 -21.32 2.37 2.29
C VAL A 119 -22.61 2.99 2.79
N VAL A 120 -22.60 4.32 2.90
CA VAL A 120 -23.79 5.10 3.19
C VAL A 120 -24.06 6.03 2.01
N GLY A 121 -25.31 6.02 1.55
CA GLY A 121 -25.71 6.76 0.36
C GLY A 121 -25.18 6.14 -0.93
N GLN A 122 -25.12 6.95 -1.98
CA GLN A 122 -24.60 6.51 -3.27
C GLN A 122 -23.12 6.83 -3.39
N VAL A 123 -22.31 5.79 -3.52
CA VAL A 123 -20.86 5.91 -3.69
C VAL A 123 -20.40 4.91 -4.75
N ASN A 124 -19.74 5.42 -5.79
CA ASN A 124 -18.97 4.58 -6.70
C ASN A 124 -17.58 4.42 -6.13
N TRP A 125 -17.11 3.20 -5.96
CA TRP A 125 -15.82 2.96 -5.35
C TRP A 125 -15.08 1.78 -5.99
N THR A 126 -13.76 1.87 -5.94
CA THR A 126 -12.84 0.79 -6.31
C THR A 126 -11.72 0.75 -5.31
N ILE A 127 -11.36 -0.44 -4.86
CA ILE A 127 -10.29 -0.69 -3.89
C ILE A 127 -9.28 -1.63 -4.53
N TYR A 128 -8.02 -1.23 -4.53
CA TYR A 128 -6.90 -2.02 -5.03
C TYR A 128 -6.04 -2.44 -3.85
N VAL A 129 -5.84 -3.74 -3.70
CA VAL A 129 -4.89 -4.32 -2.74
C VAL A 129 -3.62 -4.68 -3.49
N GLU A 130 -2.51 -4.09 -3.06
CA GLU A 130 -1.22 -4.24 -3.72
C GLU A 130 -0.14 -4.55 -2.68
N GLU A 131 0.79 -5.44 -3.01
CA GLU A 131 1.93 -5.75 -2.15
C GLU A 131 3.24 -5.31 -2.80
N CYS A 132 4.22 -4.98 -1.96
CA CYS A 132 5.56 -4.61 -2.39
C CYS A 132 6.42 -5.86 -2.55
N LYS A 133 6.98 -6.02 -3.73
CA LYS A 133 7.91 -7.12 -4.06
C LYS A 133 9.22 -6.61 -4.58
#